data_726ad8981779188758a7cae57421c0df
#
_entry.id   726ad8981779188758a7cae57421c0df
#
_cell.length_a   1.000
_cell.length_b   1.000
_cell.length_c   1.000
_cell.angle_alpha   90.00
_cell.angle_beta   90.00
_cell.angle_gamma   90.00
#
_symmetry.space_group_name_H-M   'P 1'
#
loop_
_entity.id
_entity.type
_entity.pdbx_description
1 polymer ?
#
loop_
_entity_poly.entity_id
_entity_poly.type
_entity_poly.pdbx_seq_one_letter_code
_entity_poly.pdbx_strand_id
1 'polypeptide(L)'
;MPKPKIILTLIFFIACFFTVTGFMINDTRAKEPDMTTNKFIFASYFESVDQLENICRLAESLREFGGRFGNSPVWAYHPEEITIDKEQLKPQLQQFNIEVRSSGTPERTRWFFYGGKAFAAAAAEAAVTDRNTVLVWIDNDAVVLSEPEEFDLSPDISLAYCLVMHNRSGSLFDQPPDPFWSRIYEKLELTDDMLFPMVTPADKEKIRAYFHAGMLAVRPQKGILSRWAEAFKTLYDDPELVKMCKDDVDKRIFLHQTALTGAVLHQLARDEMTELNGNYNYPIFFEKQYDAKETFNSIENAVVIRCELSAKKIGEDWHRHLAGPPDKIAWLKERLFKE
;
A
#
# COMPACT_ATOMS: atom_id res chain seq x y z
N MET A 1 21.35 13.81 88.20
CA MET A 1 22.31 12.91 88.81
C MET A 1 21.68 11.59 89.12
N PRO A 2 22.22 10.43 88.89
CA PRO A 2 23.61 10.11 88.70
C PRO A 2 23.97 9.43 87.37
N LYS A 3 25.30 9.34 87.22
CA LYS A 3 26.12 8.79 86.16
C LYS A 3 26.23 7.25 86.15
N PRO A 4 27.09 6.66 85.37
CA PRO A 4 26.90 5.61 84.42
C PRO A 4 27.45 4.26 84.85
N LYS A 5 27.19 3.19 84.12
CA LYS A 5 28.03 1.99 84.22
C LYS A 5 28.38 1.50 82.80
N ILE A 6 29.67 1.55 82.58
CA ILE A 6 30.44 0.87 81.57
C ILE A 6 30.44 -0.62 81.88
N ILE A 7 30.11 -1.50 80.95
CA ILE A 7 30.53 -2.89 81.00
C ILE A 7 31.16 -3.24 79.66
N LEU A 8 32.42 -3.54 79.74
CA LEU A 8 33.31 -4.06 78.70
C LEU A 8 33.14 -5.59 78.67
N THR A 9 32.87 -6.19 77.50
CA THR A 9 33.09 -7.64 77.40
C THR A 9 33.37 -8.04 75.94
N LEU A 10 34.59 -8.32 75.73
CA LEU A 10 35.25 -9.53 75.18
C LEU A 10 34.89 -9.92 73.74
N ILE A 11 35.90 -9.77 72.94
CA ILE A 11 36.08 -10.23 71.56
C ILE A 11 36.20 -11.78 71.54
N PHE A 12 35.40 -12.45 70.74
CA PHE A 12 35.67 -13.80 70.25
C PHE A 12 35.81 -13.81 68.79
N PHE A 13 37.02 -14.05 68.26
CA PHE A 13 37.31 -14.35 66.89
C PHE A 13 36.82 -15.78 66.61
N ILE A 14 35.84 -15.94 65.72
CA ILE A 14 35.55 -17.22 65.03
C ILE A 14 35.79 -16.99 63.55
N ALA A 15 36.90 -17.54 63.06
CA ALA A 15 37.18 -17.65 61.65
C ALA A 15 36.27 -18.73 61.04
N CYS A 16 35.24 -18.35 60.29
CA CYS A 16 34.54 -19.26 59.43
C CYS A 16 35.11 -19.16 58.02
N PHE A 17 35.70 -20.25 57.57
CA PHE A 17 36.05 -20.53 56.22
C PHE A 17 34.71 -20.58 55.36
N PHE A 18 34.45 -19.57 54.58
CA PHE A 18 33.44 -19.66 53.51
C PHE A 18 34.16 -20.08 52.24
N THR A 19 33.95 -21.34 51.85
CA THR A 19 34.19 -21.84 50.51
C THR A 19 33.28 -21.09 49.56
N VAL A 20 33.88 -20.27 48.69
CA VAL A 20 33.18 -19.61 47.58
C VAL A 20 32.89 -20.69 46.52
N THR A 21 31.70 -21.29 46.60
CA THR A 21 31.12 -21.98 45.45
C THR A 21 30.65 -20.92 44.48
N GLY A 22 31.37 -20.77 43.37
CA GLY A 22 30.97 -19.89 42.25
C GLY A 22 29.62 -20.35 41.68
N PHE A 23 28.56 -19.66 42.04
CA PHE A 23 27.32 -19.70 41.27
C PHE A 23 27.58 -18.94 39.96
N MET A 24 27.79 -19.68 38.86
CA MET A 24 27.68 -19.14 37.54
C MET A 24 26.21 -18.72 37.37
N ILE A 25 25.95 -17.43 37.49
CA ILE A 25 24.71 -16.84 37.05
C ILE A 25 24.78 -16.94 35.54
N ASN A 26 24.09 -17.96 34.99
CA ASN A 26 23.75 -17.99 33.57
C ASN A 26 22.90 -16.74 33.32
N ASP A 27 23.50 -15.68 32.78
CA ASP A 27 22.82 -14.50 32.28
C ASP A 27 22.04 -14.95 31.03
N THR A 28 20.89 -15.59 31.24
CA THR A 28 19.86 -15.75 30.23
C THR A 28 19.17 -14.40 30.07
N ARG A 29 19.93 -13.38 29.62
CA ARG A 29 19.29 -12.28 28.90
C ARG A 29 18.56 -12.94 27.74
N ALA A 30 17.23 -12.99 27.84
CA ALA A 30 16.40 -13.21 26.67
C ALA A 30 16.96 -12.26 25.60
N LYS A 31 17.52 -12.85 24.52
CA LYS A 31 17.92 -12.11 23.34
C LYS A 31 16.72 -11.24 23.00
N GLU A 32 16.89 -9.92 23.08
CA GLU A 32 15.87 -9.03 22.51
C GLU A 32 15.52 -9.58 21.13
N PRO A 33 14.24 -9.68 20.77
CA PRO A 33 13.87 -10.19 19.47
C PRO A 33 14.65 -9.37 18.45
N ASP A 34 15.49 -10.06 17.71
CA ASP A 34 16.21 -9.54 16.56
C ASP A 34 15.18 -8.73 15.78
N MET A 35 15.39 -7.41 15.65
CA MET A 35 14.51 -6.56 14.84
C MET A 35 14.58 -7.10 13.43
N THR A 36 13.75 -8.09 13.14
CA THR A 36 13.76 -8.81 11.87
C THR A 36 13.45 -7.80 10.80
N THR A 37 14.39 -7.58 9.91
CA THR A 37 14.21 -6.78 8.70
C THR A 37 12.94 -7.20 8.02
N ASN A 38 12.05 -6.26 7.71
CA ASN A 38 10.84 -6.55 6.97
C ASN A 38 11.17 -7.24 5.63
N LYS A 39 10.40 -8.26 5.29
CA LYS A 39 10.39 -8.84 3.95
C LYS A 39 9.32 -8.14 3.12
N PHE A 40 9.49 -8.07 1.82
CA PHE A 40 8.57 -7.36 0.95
C PHE A 40 8.04 -8.29 -0.14
N ILE A 41 6.76 -8.18 -0.42
CA ILE A 41 6.08 -8.80 -1.55
C ILE A 41 5.31 -7.69 -2.27
N PHE A 42 5.53 -7.54 -3.56
CA PHE A 42 4.73 -6.65 -4.40
C PHE A 42 3.60 -7.46 -5.03
N ALA A 43 2.38 -6.96 -4.97
CA ALA A 43 1.23 -7.62 -5.57
C ALA A 43 0.46 -6.66 -6.46
N SER A 44 0.04 -7.12 -7.62
CA SER A 44 -0.69 -6.33 -8.60
C SER A 44 -1.77 -7.18 -9.27
N TYR A 45 -2.70 -6.50 -9.97
CA TYR A 45 -3.82 -7.14 -10.65
C TYR A 45 -3.88 -6.75 -12.12
N PHE A 46 -4.28 -7.69 -12.97
CA PHE A 46 -4.49 -7.47 -14.39
C PHE A 46 -5.75 -8.20 -14.88
N GLU A 47 -6.41 -7.63 -15.89
CA GLU A 47 -7.68 -8.11 -16.46
C GLU A 47 -7.53 -8.60 -17.91
N SER A 48 -6.34 -8.49 -18.48
CA SER A 48 -6.02 -8.98 -19.83
C SER A 48 -4.55 -9.36 -19.92
N VAL A 49 -4.22 -10.23 -20.89
CA VAL A 49 -2.83 -10.64 -21.12
C VAL A 49 -1.92 -9.45 -21.45
N ASP A 50 -2.44 -8.45 -22.18
CA ASP A 50 -1.69 -7.23 -22.53
C ASP A 50 -1.30 -6.44 -21.28
N GLN A 51 -2.12 -6.47 -20.21
CA GLN A 51 -1.76 -5.82 -18.94
C GLN A 51 -0.68 -6.58 -18.16
N LEU A 52 -0.42 -7.85 -18.46
CA LEU A 52 0.69 -8.57 -17.87
C LEU A 52 2.05 -7.99 -18.29
N GLU A 53 2.14 -7.41 -19.49
CA GLU A 53 3.34 -6.68 -19.92
C GLU A 53 3.62 -5.48 -19.01
N ASN A 54 2.58 -4.82 -18.52
CA ASN A 54 2.73 -3.71 -17.56
C ASN A 54 3.34 -4.22 -16.25
N ILE A 55 2.87 -5.38 -15.74
CA ILE A 55 3.44 -5.99 -14.52
C ILE A 55 4.90 -6.43 -14.76
N CYS A 56 5.24 -6.93 -15.94
CA CYS A 56 6.63 -7.22 -16.30
C CYS A 56 7.49 -5.96 -16.25
N ARG A 57 6.97 -4.84 -16.72
CA ARG A 57 7.64 -3.53 -16.68
C ARG A 57 7.78 -2.99 -15.27
N LEU A 58 6.73 -3.10 -14.45
CA LEU A 58 6.80 -2.81 -13.01
C LEU A 58 7.90 -3.64 -12.34
N ALA A 59 7.93 -4.95 -12.58
CA ALA A 59 8.93 -5.83 -12.00
C ALA A 59 10.34 -5.50 -12.51
N GLU A 60 10.53 -5.24 -13.81
CA GLU A 60 11.79 -4.82 -14.38
C GLU A 60 12.29 -3.52 -13.73
N SER A 61 11.45 -2.51 -13.60
CA SER A 61 11.81 -1.25 -12.95
C SER A 61 12.18 -1.43 -11.48
N LEU A 62 11.48 -2.30 -10.78
CA LEU A 62 11.81 -2.67 -9.40
C LEU A 62 13.20 -3.31 -9.30
N ARG A 63 13.60 -4.17 -10.26
CA ARG A 63 14.94 -4.78 -10.33
C ARG A 63 16.02 -3.72 -10.57
N GLU A 64 15.73 -2.77 -11.45
CA GLU A 64 16.70 -1.73 -11.87
C GLU A 64 16.87 -0.65 -10.81
N PHE A 65 15.77 -0.13 -10.26
CA PHE A 65 15.78 1.07 -9.43
C PHE A 65 15.34 0.87 -7.98
N GLY A 66 14.84 -0.32 -7.63
CA GLY A 66 14.22 -0.57 -6.33
C GLY A 66 15.20 -0.76 -5.17
N GLY A 67 16.53 -0.66 -5.40
CA GLY A 67 17.52 -0.81 -4.33
C GLY A 67 17.37 -2.12 -3.57
N ARG A 68 17.27 -2.07 -2.23
CA ARG A 68 17.07 -3.27 -1.39
C ARG A 68 15.78 -4.04 -1.67
N PHE A 69 14.76 -3.41 -2.27
CA PHE A 69 13.52 -4.05 -2.68
C PHE A 69 13.66 -4.79 -4.03
N GLY A 70 14.76 -4.56 -4.73
CA GLY A 70 14.98 -5.06 -6.08
C GLY A 70 14.89 -6.59 -6.25
N ASN A 71 15.01 -7.38 -5.20
CA ASN A 71 14.87 -8.84 -5.24
C ASN A 71 13.51 -9.35 -4.73
N SER A 72 12.60 -8.46 -4.34
CA SER A 72 11.29 -8.84 -3.82
C SER A 72 10.46 -9.56 -4.88
N PRO A 73 9.71 -10.63 -4.53
CA PRO A 73 8.81 -11.29 -5.46
C PRO A 73 7.67 -10.35 -5.88
N VAL A 74 7.22 -10.50 -7.12
CA VAL A 74 6.05 -9.81 -7.66
C VAL A 74 4.95 -10.83 -7.93
N TRP A 75 3.82 -10.71 -7.24
CA TRP A 75 2.64 -11.55 -7.44
C TRP A 75 1.66 -10.87 -8.38
N ALA A 76 1.44 -11.47 -9.54
CA ALA A 76 0.54 -10.98 -10.59
C ALA A 76 -0.79 -11.74 -10.53
N TYR A 77 -1.84 -11.09 -10.01
CA TYR A 77 -3.16 -11.69 -9.87
C TYR A 77 -4.04 -11.41 -11.08
N HIS A 78 -4.85 -12.39 -11.49
CA HIS A 78 -5.81 -12.27 -12.58
C HIS A 78 -7.13 -12.99 -12.26
N PRO A 79 -8.24 -12.65 -12.93
CA PRO A 79 -9.49 -13.42 -12.85
C PRO A 79 -9.30 -14.85 -13.39
N GLU A 80 -10.01 -15.83 -12.83
CA GLU A 80 -9.85 -17.25 -13.18
C GLU A 80 -10.09 -17.55 -14.66
N GLU A 81 -10.92 -16.74 -15.33
CA GLU A 81 -11.29 -16.93 -16.73
C GLU A 81 -10.19 -16.56 -17.73
N ILE A 82 -9.15 -15.84 -17.27
CA ILE A 82 -8.03 -15.50 -18.14
C ILE A 82 -7.08 -16.71 -18.20
N THR A 83 -6.92 -17.24 -19.38
CA THR A 83 -5.94 -18.30 -19.64
C THR A 83 -4.59 -17.68 -19.95
N ILE A 84 -3.59 -18.00 -19.14
CA ILE A 84 -2.21 -17.56 -19.31
C ILE A 84 -1.35 -18.73 -19.77
N ASP A 85 -0.69 -18.57 -20.90
CA ASP A 85 0.34 -19.53 -21.34
C ASP A 85 1.62 -19.31 -20.53
N LYS A 86 1.65 -19.95 -19.34
CA LYS A 86 2.78 -19.82 -18.42
C LYS A 86 4.07 -20.39 -18.99
N GLU A 87 4.01 -21.37 -19.88
CA GLU A 87 5.23 -21.97 -20.46
C GLU A 87 5.87 -21.00 -21.47
N GLN A 88 5.08 -20.34 -22.29
CA GLN A 88 5.57 -19.30 -23.22
C GLN A 88 6.21 -18.15 -22.47
N LEU A 89 5.62 -17.72 -21.35
CA LEU A 89 6.06 -16.56 -20.56
C LEU A 89 7.12 -16.90 -19.51
N LYS A 90 7.39 -18.17 -19.27
CA LYS A 90 8.26 -18.66 -18.20
C LYS A 90 9.64 -17.97 -18.14
N PRO A 91 10.38 -17.77 -19.25
CA PRO A 91 11.68 -17.10 -19.19
C PRO A 91 11.56 -15.68 -18.61
N GLN A 92 10.58 -14.91 -19.07
CA GLN A 92 10.36 -13.53 -18.63
C GLN A 92 9.88 -13.47 -17.17
N LEU A 93 8.94 -14.34 -16.79
CA LEU A 93 8.43 -14.43 -15.42
C LEU A 93 9.54 -14.80 -14.43
N GLN A 94 10.42 -15.74 -14.79
CA GLN A 94 11.57 -16.12 -13.97
C GLN A 94 12.61 -14.99 -13.88
N GLN A 95 12.93 -14.35 -15.00
CA GLN A 95 13.88 -13.25 -15.05
C GLN A 95 13.50 -12.13 -14.08
N PHE A 96 12.22 -11.80 -13.99
CA PHE A 96 11.74 -10.72 -13.14
C PHE A 96 11.13 -11.17 -11.81
N ASN A 97 11.32 -12.46 -11.43
CA ASN A 97 10.75 -13.03 -10.20
C ASN A 97 9.24 -12.71 -10.05
N ILE A 98 8.48 -13.02 -11.11
CA ILE A 98 7.03 -12.82 -11.16
C ILE A 98 6.35 -14.18 -10.98
N GLU A 99 5.38 -14.22 -10.09
CA GLU A 99 4.49 -15.37 -9.89
C GLU A 99 3.06 -15.00 -10.31
N VAL A 100 2.56 -15.66 -11.36
CA VAL A 100 1.19 -15.45 -11.86
C VAL A 100 0.22 -16.33 -11.08
N ARG A 101 -0.80 -15.71 -10.49
CA ARG A 101 -1.78 -16.31 -9.59
C ARG A 101 -3.20 -15.94 -10.01
N SER A 102 -4.16 -16.88 -9.91
CA SER A 102 -5.56 -16.54 -10.05
C SER A 102 -6.12 -15.94 -8.76
N SER A 103 -7.10 -15.05 -8.89
CA SER A 103 -7.90 -14.50 -7.79
C SER A 103 -9.35 -14.95 -7.92
N GLY A 104 -9.98 -15.33 -6.81
CA GLY A 104 -11.39 -15.71 -6.79
C GLY A 104 -12.33 -14.50 -7.01
N THR A 105 -12.12 -13.76 -8.10
CA THR A 105 -12.87 -12.55 -8.43
C THR A 105 -14.27 -12.91 -8.92
N PRO A 106 -15.36 -12.48 -8.23
CA PRO A 106 -16.72 -12.77 -8.67
C PRO A 106 -17.03 -12.15 -10.04
N GLU A 107 -17.64 -12.90 -10.96
CA GLU A 107 -17.97 -12.45 -12.32
C GLU A 107 -18.76 -11.13 -12.35
N ARG A 108 -19.71 -10.95 -11.43
CA ARG A 108 -20.51 -9.72 -11.35
C ARG A 108 -19.70 -8.46 -11.08
N THR A 109 -18.48 -8.56 -10.54
CA THR A 109 -17.61 -7.40 -10.28
C THR A 109 -17.02 -6.80 -11.55
N ARG A 110 -17.02 -7.53 -12.67
CA ARG A 110 -16.53 -7.06 -13.97
C ARG A 110 -17.30 -5.86 -14.52
N TRP A 111 -18.53 -5.70 -14.07
CA TRP A 111 -19.30 -4.52 -14.44
C TRP A 111 -18.75 -3.24 -13.80
N PHE A 112 -18.07 -3.37 -12.66
CA PHE A 112 -17.39 -2.25 -12.00
C PHE A 112 -15.94 -2.21 -12.49
N PHE A 113 -15.52 -1.05 -13.01
CA PHE A 113 -14.13 -0.87 -13.38
C PHE A 113 -13.24 -1.12 -12.16
N TYR A 114 -12.16 -1.84 -12.34
CA TYR A 114 -11.20 -2.18 -11.30
C TYR A 114 -11.78 -2.95 -10.08
N GLY A 115 -13.01 -3.42 -10.16
CA GLY A 115 -13.65 -4.14 -9.04
C GLY A 115 -12.89 -5.42 -8.64
N GLY A 116 -12.22 -6.08 -9.59
CA GLY A 116 -11.38 -7.24 -9.33
C GLY A 116 -10.19 -6.97 -8.41
N LYS A 117 -9.70 -5.73 -8.34
CA LYS A 117 -8.57 -5.36 -7.47
C LYS A 117 -8.79 -5.72 -6.00
N ALA A 118 -10.00 -5.47 -5.46
CA ALA A 118 -10.29 -5.75 -4.07
C ALA A 118 -10.15 -7.25 -3.74
N PHE A 119 -10.61 -8.13 -4.63
CA PHE A 119 -10.52 -9.58 -4.44
C PHE A 119 -9.10 -10.10 -4.64
N ALA A 120 -8.39 -9.57 -5.62
CA ALA A 120 -6.99 -9.91 -5.86
C ALA A 120 -6.10 -9.47 -4.69
N ALA A 121 -6.33 -8.28 -4.14
CA ALA A 121 -5.64 -7.78 -2.97
C ALA A 121 -5.92 -8.65 -1.73
N ALA A 122 -7.16 -9.06 -1.50
CA ALA A 122 -7.53 -9.97 -0.44
C ALA A 122 -6.85 -11.34 -0.59
N ALA A 123 -6.80 -11.88 -1.82
CA ALA A 123 -6.10 -13.13 -2.11
C ALA A 123 -4.58 -13.01 -1.86
N ALA A 124 -3.99 -11.86 -2.19
CA ALA A 124 -2.59 -11.57 -1.91
C ALA A 124 -2.32 -11.52 -0.40
N GLU A 125 -3.15 -10.81 0.37
CA GLU A 125 -3.03 -10.73 1.82
C GLU A 125 -3.15 -12.11 2.49
N ALA A 126 -4.13 -12.92 2.08
CA ALA A 126 -4.34 -14.25 2.60
C ALA A 126 -3.19 -15.24 2.28
N ALA A 127 -2.46 -15.00 1.20
CA ALA A 127 -1.32 -15.85 0.79
C ALA A 127 -0.03 -15.54 1.57
N VAL A 128 0.05 -14.43 2.29
CA VAL A 128 1.21 -14.09 3.10
C VAL A 128 1.19 -14.85 4.42
N THR A 129 2.19 -15.69 4.64
CA THR A 129 2.31 -16.52 5.86
C THR A 129 3.34 -16.00 6.86
N ASP A 130 4.34 -15.25 6.41
CA ASP A 130 5.39 -14.69 7.27
C ASP A 130 4.94 -13.35 7.87
N ARG A 131 4.91 -13.27 9.21
CA ARG A 131 4.47 -12.08 9.96
C ARG A 131 5.36 -10.86 9.79
N ASN A 132 6.60 -11.05 9.32
CA ASN A 132 7.52 -9.95 9.06
C ASN A 132 7.42 -9.42 7.62
N THR A 133 6.39 -9.83 6.88
CA THR A 133 6.18 -9.38 5.52
C THR A 133 5.33 -8.10 5.50
N VAL A 134 5.80 -7.11 4.75
CA VAL A 134 5.00 -6.01 4.26
C VAL A 134 4.53 -6.36 2.85
N LEU A 135 3.22 -6.34 2.63
CA LEU A 135 2.63 -6.54 1.32
C LEU A 135 2.41 -5.17 0.66
N VAL A 136 3.09 -4.93 -0.44
CA VAL A 136 2.93 -3.74 -1.25
C VAL A 136 1.92 -4.04 -2.36
N TRP A 137 0.70 -3.53 -2.22
CA TRP A 137 -0.31 -3.54 -3.26
C TRP A 137 -0.08 -2.36 -4.19
N ILE A 138 0.09 -2.62 -5.49
CA ILE A 138 0.45 -1.60 -6.46
C ILE A 138 -0.24 -1.84 -7.81
N ASP A 139 -0.71 -0.76 -8.45
CA ASP A 139 -1.32 -0.84 -9.78
C ASP A 139 -0.33 -1.30 -10.85
N ASN A 140 -0.83 -2.02 -11.85
CA ASN A 140 0.00 -2.63 -12.89
C ASN A 140 0.67 -1.60 -13.83
N ASP A 141 0.18 -0.37 -13.85
CA ASP A 141 0.73 0.72 -14.65
C ASP A 141 1.77 1.59 -13.88
N ALA A 142 2.16 1.15 -12.70
CA ALA A 142 3.21 1.79 -11.93
C ALA A 142 4.62 1.41 -12.44
N VAL A 143 5.56 2.34 -12.28
CA VAL A 143 6.99 2.14 -12.55
C VAL A 143 7.80 2.69 -11.37
N VAL A 144 8.67 1.86 -10.82
CA VAL A 144 9.61 2.24 -9.75
C VAL A 144 10.79 2.97 -10.37
N LEU A 145 11.15 4.14 -9.85
CA LEU A 145 12.27 4.95 -10.34
C LEU A 145 13.34 5.23 -9.28
N SER A 146 13.07 4.88 -8.03
CA SER A 146 14.03 4.97 -6.91
C SER A 146 13.66 3.96 -5.85
N GLU A 147 14.56 3.70 -4.92
CA GLU A 147 14.29 2.83 -3.77
C GLU A 147 13.08 3.33 -2.97
N PRO A 148 12.01 2.52 -2.83
CA PRO A 148 10.79 2.96 -2.17
C PRO A 148 10.86 2.75 -0.64
N GLU A 149 11.70 3.52 0.03
CA GLU A 149 12.04 3.37 1.45
C GLU A 149 10.82 3.46 2.38
N GLU A 150 9.80 4.29 2.04
CA GLU A 150 8.60 4.47 2.87
C GLU A 150 7.68 3.24 2.88
N PHE A 151 7.92 2.24 2.02
CA PHE A 151 7.23 0.94 2.14
C PHE A 151 7.77 0.11 3.31
N ASP A 152 8.92 0.46 3.88
CA ASP A 152 9.46 -0.20 5.06
C ASP A 152 8.79 0.35 6.33
N LEU A 153 7.63 -0.23 6.65
CA LEU A 153 6.78 0.21 7.74
C LEU A 153 7.48 0.03 9.10
N SER A 154 7.50 1.08 9.91
CA SER A 154 7.90 0.97 11.32
C SER A 154 6.96 0.00 12.08
N PRO A 155 7.37 -0.55 13.22
CA PRO A 155 6.59 -1.56 13.96
C PRO A 155 5.16 -1.11 14.31
N ASP A 156 4.97 0.17 14.57
CA ASP A 156 3.68 0.75 14.98
C ASP A 156 2.77 1.10 13.79
N ILE A 157 3.33 1.13 12.58
CA ILE A 157 2.57 1.44 11.36
C ILE A 157 2.11 0.16 10.67
N SER A 158 0.84 0.12 10.35
CA SER A 158 0.18 -1.02 9.70
C SER A 158 -0.24 -0.74 8.26
N LEU A 159 -0.30 0.54 7.88
CA LEU A 159 -0.65 0.99 6.53
C LEU A 159 0.14 2.24 6.14
N ALA A 160 0.82 2.19 4.99
CA ALA A 160 1.20 3.38 4.25
C ALA A 160 0.31 3.52 3.02
N TYR A 161 -0.19 4.73 2.75
CA TYR A 161 -1.18 4.98 1.71
C TYR A 161 -0.88 6.27 0.92
N CYS A 162 -1.33 6.32 -0.32
CA CYS A 162 -1.34 7.54 -1.11
C CYS A 162 -2.69 8.27 -1.01
N LEU A 163 -2.64 9.59 -1.06
CA LEU A 163 -3.83 10.41 -1.26
C LEU A 163 -4.39 10.24 -2.68
N VAL A 164 -5.70 10.45 -2.82
CA VAL A 164 -6.27 10.72 -4.14
C VAL A 164 -5.78 12.09 -4.63
N MET A 165 -5.38 12.17 -5.90
CA MET A 165 -4.76 13.39 -6.44
C MET A 165 -5.72 14.58 -6.50
N HIS A 166 -7.00 14.32 -6.75
CA HIS A 166 -8.06 15.34 -6.88
C HIS A 166 -9.41 14.78 -6.46
N ASN A 167 -10.33 15.68 -6.13
CA ASN A 167 -11.66 15.31 -5.68
C ASN A 167 -12.60 15.00 -6.84
N ARG A 168 -12.38 13.88 -7.51
CA ARG A 168 -13.26 13.43 -8.59
C ARG A 168 -14.53 12.73 -8.07
N SER A 169 -14.42 12.02 -6.96
CA SER A 169 -15.51 11.25 -6.37
C SER A 169 -15.47 11.22 -4.84
N GLY A 170 -14.68 12.09 -4.21
CA GLY A 170 -14.59 12.21 -2.76
C GLY A 170 -15.73 13.02 -2.17
N SER A 171 -15.86 12.98 -0.83
CA SER A 171 -16.85 13.74 -0.07
C SER A 171 -16.20 14.96 0.58
N LEU A 172 -16.67 16.19 0.27
CA LEU A 172 -16.15 17.41 0.87
C LEU A 172 -16.32 17.41 2.39
N PHE A 173 -15.24 17.72 3.12
CA PHE A 173 -15.24 17.60 4.58
C PHE A 173 -16.19 18.57 5.28
N ASP A 174 -16.23 19.81 4.81
CA ASP A 174 -16.99 20.89 5.43
C ASP A 174 -18.45 21.02 4.89
N GLN A 175 -18.92 20.03 4.11
CA GLN A 175 -20.27 19.96 3.56
C GLN A 175 -20.95 18.65 3.96
N PRO A 176 -22.28 18.58 4.00
CA PRO A 176 -22.98 17.29 4.13
C PRO A 176 -22.56 16.33 3.01
N PRO A 177 -22.43 15.01 3.30
CA PRO A 177 -22.18 14.04 2.26
C PRO A 177 -23.34 14.02 1.24
N ASP A 178 -23.02 13.84 -0.02
CA ASP A 178 -24.03 13.62 -1.06
C ASP A 178 -24.76 12.27 -0.85
N PRO A 179 -25.85 11.99 -1.59
CA PRO A 179 -26.59 10.73 -1.43
C PRO A 179 -25.74 9.48 -1.65
N PHE A 180 -24.71 9.53 -2.51
CA PHE A 180 -23.83 8.41 -2.76
C PHE A 180 -22.95 8.11 -1.53
N TRP A 181 -22.28 9.12 -0.98
CA TRP A 181 -21.45 8.97 0.19
C TRP A 181 -22.29 8.71 1.46
N SER A 182 -23.46 9.33 1.59
CA SER A 182 -24.38 9.04 2.71
C SER A 182 -24.74 7.57 2.74
N ARG A 183 -25.02 6.96 1.57
CA ARG A 183 -25.34 5.55 1.47
C ARG A 183 -24.14 4.65 1.75
N ILE A 184 -22.94 5.04 1.32
CA ILE A 184 -21.69 4.31 1.61
C ILE A 184 -21.42 4.31 3.12
N TYR A 185 -21.52 5.47 3.79
CA TYR A 185 -21.31 5.57 5.23
C TYR A 185 -22.33 4.73 6.01
N GLU A 186 -23.60 4.76 5.61
CA GLU A 186 -24.64 3.89 6.19
C GLU A 186 -24.31 2.41 6.02
N LYS A 187 -23.99 1.98 4.79
CA LYS A 187 -23.74 0.57 4.48
C LYS A 187 -22.48 0.00 5.10
N LEU A 188 -21.48 0.83 5.26
CA LEU A 188 -20.21 0.46 5.89
C LEU A 188 -20.15 0.86 7.37
N GLU A 189 -21.27 1.34 7.95
CA GLU A 189 -21.36 1.72 9.36
C GLU A 189 -20.28 2.72 9.79
N LEU A 190 -19.94 3.68 8.91
CA LEU A 190 -18.96 4.72 9.19
C LEU A 190 -19.60 5.90 9.88
N THR A 191 -19.06 6.27 11.04
CA THR A 191 -19.53 7.38 11.87
C THR A 191 -18.62 8.62 11.71
N ASP A 192 -19.11 9.80 12.04
CA ASP A 192 -18.39 11.06 11.83
C ASP A 192 -17.05 11.11 12.60
N ASP A 193 -16.95 10.46 13.75
CA ASP A 193 -15.73 10.38 14.56
C ASP A 193 -14.63 9.50 13.92
N MET A 194 -14.98 8.63 13.00
CA MET A 194 -14.03 7.86 12.21
C MET A 194 -13.46 8.66 11.04
N LEU A 195 -14.18 9.70 10.59
CA LEU A 195 -13.83 10.47 9.40
C LEU A 195 -12.92 11.64 9.77
N PHE A 196 -11.78 11.73 9.11
CA PHE A 196 -10.85 12.84 9.28
C PHE A 196 -10.58 13.55 7.95
N PRO A 197 -10.13 14.83 7.99
CA PRO A 197 -9.88 15.56 6.76
C PRO A 197 -8.59 15.13 6.08
N MET A 198 -8.63 15.10 4.75
CA MET A 198 -7.50 15.00 3.83
C MET A 198 -7.53 16.17 2.86
N VAL A 199 -6.37 16.58 2.33
CA VAL A 199 -6.29 17.65 1.32
C VAL A 199 -5.71 17.06 0.05
N THR A 200 -6.50 17.13 -1.04
CA THR A 200 -6.07 16.60 -2.34
C THR A 200 -4.90 17.40 -2.92
N PRO A 201 -3.84 16.74 -3.43
CA PRO A 201 -2.65 17.46 -3.90
C PRO A 201 -2.89 18.38 -5.10
N ALA A 202 -3.75 17.99 -6.05
CA ALA A 202 -3.92 18.75 -7.30
C ALA A 202 -4.89 19.93 -7.17
N ASP A 203 -6.09 19.72 -6.64
CA ASP A 203 -7.13 20.77 -6.54
C ASP A 203 -7.22 21.42 -5.17
N LYS A 204 -6.42 20.95 -4.19
CA LYS A 204 -6.35 21.50 -2.83
C LYS A 204 -7.70 21.48 -2.09
N GLU A 205 -8.59 20.58 -2.47
CA GLU A 205 -9.87 20.41 -1.80
C GLU A 205 -9.73 19.61 -0.50
N LYS A 206 -10.46 20.05 0.52
CA LYS A 206 -10.55 19.37 1.81
C LYS A 206 -11.68 18.34 1.75
N ILE A 207 -11.33 17.08 1.73
CA ILE A 207 -12.26 15.94 1.65
C ILE A 207 -12.22 15.10 2.93
N ARG A 208 -13.26 14.31 3.16
CA ARG A 208 -13.22 13.23 4.16
C ARG A 208 -12.24 12.16 3.76
N ALA A 209 -11.73 11.42 4.74
CA ALA A 209 -10.80 10.33 4.50
C ALA A 209 -11.19 9.49 3.29
N TYR A 210 -10.28 9.43 2.30
CA TYR A 210 -10.48 8.75 1.03
C TYR A 210 -9.13 8.30 0.46
N PHE A 211 -8.87 7.00 0.47
CA PHE A 211 -7.58 6.42 0.18
C PHE A 211 -7.48 6.00 -1.29
N HIS A 212 -6.33 6.23 -1.91
CA HIS A 212 -6.08 5.78 -3.28
C HIS A 212 -5.89 4.25 -3.30
N ALA A 213 -6.70 3.55 -4.11
CA ALA A 213 -6.72 2.08 -4.15
C ALA A 213 -5.61 1.43 -5.02
N GLY A 214 -4.72 2.23 -5.56
CA GLY A 214 -3.69 1.77 -6.48
C GLY A 214 -2.29 1.65 -5.88
N MET A 215 -2.07 2.09 -4.63
CA MET A 215 -0.78 1.97 -3.97
C MET A 215 -0.94 1.99 -2.45
N LEU A 216 -0.60 0.87 -1.83
CA LEU A 216 -0.69 0.65 -0.38
C LEU A 216 0.48 -0.24 0.05
N ALA A 217 1.12 0.06 1.17
CA ALA A 217 1.96 -0.91 1.86
C ALA A 217 1.25 -1.31 3.16
N VAL A 218 1.00 -2.60 3.37
CA VAL A 218 0.19 -3.08 4.50
C VAL A 218 0.89 -4.18 5.28
N ARG A 219 0.59 -4.25 6.57
CA ARG A 219 0.87 -5.45 7.36
C ARG A 219 -0.29 -6.44 7.21
N PRO A 220 -0.09 -7.60 6.56
CA PRO A 220 -1.18 -8.55 6.24
C PRO A 220 -1.98 -9.02 7.47
N GLN A 221 -1.35 -9.03 8.65
CA GLN A 221 -1.99 -9.48 9.89
C GLN A 221 -3.18 -8.60 10.32
N LYS A 222 -3.28 -7.40 9.76
CA LYS A 222 -4.40 -6.50 10.02
C LYS A 222 -5.66 -6.82 9.23
N GLY A 223 -5.55 -7.63 8.15
CA GLY A 223 -6.71 -8.04 7.36
C GLY A 223 -7.38 -6.89 6.58
N ILE A 224 -6.64 -5.82 6.28
CA ILE A 224 -7.18 -4.61 5.62
C ILE A 224 -7.71 -4.93 4.23
N LEU A 225 -6.92 -5.71 3.45
CA LEU A 225 -7.27 -6.00 2.07
C LEU A 225 -8.39 -7.05 1.99
N SER A 226 -8.44 -7.98 2.92
CA SER A 226 -9.57 -8.91 3.08
C SER A 226 -10.85 -8.16 3.42
N ARG A 227 -10.77 -7.20 4.34
CA ARG A 227 -11.91 -6.35 4.69
C ARG A 227 -12.34 -5.46 3.52
N TRP A 228 -11.39 -5.02 2.67
CA TRP A 228 -11.71 -4.29 1.44
C TRP A 228 -12.61 -5.09 0.49
N ALA A 229 -12.30 -6.35 0.24
CA ALA A 229 -13.14 -7.22 -0.59
C ALA A 229 -14.55 -7.41 0.01
N GLU A 230 -14.67 -7.59 1.33
CA GLU A 230 -15.95 -7.70 2.03
C GLU A 230 -16.77 -6.40 1.94
N ALA A 231 -16.14 -5.26 2.22
CA ALA A 231 -16.77 -3.95 2.11
C ALA A 231 -17.23 -3.68 0.68
N PHE A 232 -16.41 -3.99 -0.32
CA PHE A 232 -16.77 -3.83 -1.72
C PHE A 232 -17.98 -4.73 -2.08
N LYS A 233 -18.02 -5.96 -1.58
CA LYS A 233 -19.16 -6.85 -1.76
C LYS A 233 -20.44 -6.24 -1.15
N THR A 234 -20.37 -5.69 0.03
CA THR A 234 -21.51 -5.01 0.68
C THR A 234 -22.04 -3.87 -0.19
N LEU A 235 -21.16 -3.06 -0.78
CA LEU A 235 -21.57 -1.92 -1.61
C LEU A 235 -22.14 -2.33 -2.95
N TYR A 236 -21.54 -3.27 -3.67
CA TYR A 236 -22.07 -3.67 -4.97
C TYR A 236 -23.30 -4.59 -4.89
N ASP A 237 -23.63 -5.12 -3.72
CA ASP A 237 -24.88 -5.83 -3.47
C ASP A 237 -26.04 -4.87 -3.15
N ASP A 238 -25.76 -3.58 -2.89
CA ASP A 238 -26.76 -2.58 -2.60
C ASP A 238 -27.40 -2.04 -3.92
N PRO A 239 -28.73 -2.23 -4.13
CA PRO A 239 -29.38 -1.86 -5.39
C PRO A 239 -29.43 -0.35 -5.62
N GLU A 240 -29.41 0.49 -4.57
CA GLU A 240 -29.41 1.95 -4.72
C GLU A 240 -28.03 2.43 -5.19
N LEU A 241 -26.93 1.92 -4.60
CA LEU A 241 -25.57 2.23 -5.08
C LEU A 241 -25.36 1.74 -6.50
N VAL A 242 -25.82 0.54 -6.84
CA VAL A 242 -25.76 0.02 -8.24
C VAL A 242 -26.52 0.93 -9.19
N LYS A 243 -27.69 1.45 -8.80
CA LYS A 243 -28.43 2.41 -9.61
C LYS A 243 -27.63 3.70 -9.81
N MET A 244 -27.08 4.29 -8.74
CA MET A 244 -26.24 5.50 -8.84
C MET A 244 -25.01 5.26 -9.75
N CYS A 245 -24.41 4.07 -9.70
CA CYS A 245 -23.29 3.71 -10.58
C CYS A 245 -23.70 3.49 -12.05
N LYS A 246 -24.97 3.19 -12.34
CA LYS A 246 -25.48 3.15 -13.73
C LYS A 246 -25.63 4.55 -14.31
N ASP A 247 -26.04 5.49 -13.48
CA ASP A 247 -26.31 6.86 -13.87
C ASP A 247 -25.02 7.73 -13.91
N ASP A 248 -23.95 7.28 -13.25
CA ASP A 248 -22.70 8.01 -13.11
C ASP A 248 -21.48 7.07 -13.23
N VAL A 249 -20.69 7.29 -14.29
CA VAL A 249 -19.54 6.44 -14.61
C VAL A 249 -18.43 6.57 -13.57
N ASP A 250 -18.23 7.75 -12.97
CA ASP A 250 -17.20 7.95 -11.96
C ASP A 250 -17.54 7.19 -10.68
N LYS A 251 -18.80 7.19 -10.25
CA LYS A 251 -19.25 6.35 -9.13
C LYS A 251 -19.00 4.87 -9.40
N ARG A 252 -19.25 4.41 -10.64
CA ARG A 252 -18.96 3.03 -11.02
C ARG A 252 -17.48 2.69 -11.04
N ILE A 253 -16.64 3.63 -11.47
CA ILE A 253 -15.18 3.46 -11.46
C ILE A 253 -14.65 3.38 -10.02
N PHE A 254 -15.12 4.28 -9.14
CA PHE A 254 -14.50 4.47 -7.84
C PHE A 254 -15.21 3.75 -6.68
N LEU A 255 -16.30 2.99 -6.92
CA LEU A 255 -16.99 2.26 -5.85
C LEU A 255 -16.06 1.32 -5.06
N HIS A 256 -15.15 0.62 -5.75
CA HIS A 256 -14.17 -0.23 -5.07
C HIS A 256 -13.24 0.58 -4.15
N GLN A 257 -12.87 1.80 -4.54
CA GLN A 257 -12.02 2.67 -3.74
C GLN A 257 -12.75 3.26 -2.52
N THR A 258 -14.06 3.55 -2.65
CA THR A 258 -14.86 3.94 -1.47
C THR A 258 -14.97 2.81 -0.45
N ALA A 259 -15.03 1.56 -0.91
CA ALA A 259 -15.00 0.38 -0.05
C ALA A 259 -13.68 0.23 0.73
N LEU A 260 -12.54 0.57 0.09
CA LEU A 260 -11.25 0.60 0.77
C LEU A 260 -11.26 1.57 1.96
N THR A 261 -11.90 2.73 1.81
CA THR A 261 -12.03 3.70 2.90
C THR A 261 -12.71 3.06 4.12
N GLY A 262 -13.82 2.36 3.91
CA GLY A 262 -14.49 1.65 5.01
C GLY A 262 -13.61 0.58 5.64
N ALA A 263 -12.90 -0.20 4.83
CA ALA A 263 -12.00 -1.22 5.34
C ALA A 263 -10.89 -0.64 6.23
N VAL A 264 -10.24 0.43 5.77
CA VAL A 264 -9.16 1.08 6.52
C VAL A 264 -9.66 1.67 7.83
N LEU A 265 -10.75 2.43 7.80
CA LEU A 265 -11.28 3.14 8.97
C LEU A 265 -11.82 2.20 10.05
N HIS A 266 -12.25 0.99 9.71
CA HIS A 266 -12.63 -0.02 10.69
C HIS A 266 -11.46 -0.81 11.28
N GLN A 267 -10.39 -0.98 10.53
CA GLN A 267 -9.29 -1.85 10.94
C GLN A 267 -8.17 -1.14 11.68
N LEU A 268 -8.03 0.17 11.49
CA LEU A 268 -6.88 0.91 11.97
C LEU A 268 -7.26 2.18 12.73
N ALA A 269 -6.54 2.43 13.81
CA ALA A 269 -6.48 3.75 14.42
C ALA A 269 -5.65 4.72 13.56
N ARG A 270 -5.84 6.02 13.72
CA ARG A 270 -5.17 7.04 12.88
C ARG A 270 -3.65 7.01 13.00
N ASP A 271 -3.12 6.67 14.15
CA ASP A 271 -1.68 6.56 14.45
C ASP A 271 -1.04 5.27 13.94
N GLU A 272 -1.83 4.30 13.48
CA GLU A 272 -1.34 3.10 12.79
C GLU A 272 -1.16 3.31 11.28
N MET A 273 -1.46 4.51 10.76
CA MET A 273 -1.41 4.85 9.34
C MET A 273 -0.40 5.96 9.07
N THR A 274 0.30 5.87 7.94
CA THR A 274 1.17 6.94 7.44
C THR A 274 0.84 7.28 6.00
N GLU A 275 0.93 8.56 5.66
CA GLU A 275 0.75 9.04 4.30
C GLU A 275 2.09 8.98 3.57
N LEU A 276 2.11 8.35 2.41
CA LEU A 276 3.25 8.39 1.49
C LEU A 276 3.34 9.79 0.85
N ASN A 277 4.54 10.31 0.74
CA ASN A 277 4.73 11.63 0.15
C ASN A 277 4.38 11.67 -1.36
N GLY A 278 4.27 12.86 -1.93
CA GLY A 278 3.85 13.07 -3.32
C GLY A 278 4.76 12.46 -4.41
N ASN A 279 5.93 11.94 -4.03
CA ASN A 279 6.84 11.23 -4.95
C ASN A 279 6.41 9.77 -5.19
N TYR A 280 5.48 9.26 -4.37
CA TYR A 280 4.82 7.98 -4.59
C TYR A 280 3.52 8.19 -5.36
N ASN A 281 3.17 7.24 -6.23
CA ASN A 281 2.00 7.36 -7.12
C ASN A 281 2.00 8.65 -7.96
N TYR A 282 3.20 9.13 -8.35
CA TYR A 282 3.41 10.38 -9.08
C TYR A 282 2.82 10.30 -10.49
N PRO A 283 1.84 11.14 -10.83
CA PRO A 283 1.09 11.02 -12.09
C PRO A 283 1.77 11.81 -13.21
N ILE A 284 2.58 11.17 -14.04
CA ILE A 284 3.30 11.85 -15.12
C ILE A 284 2.43 12.33 -16.30
N PHE A 285 1.15 11.94 -16.34
CA PHE A 285 0.20 12.29 -17.40
C PHE A 285 -0.68 13.50 -17.09
N PHE A 286 -0.59 14.09 -15.89
CA PHE A 286 -1.46 15.21 -15.49
C PHE A 286 -1.06 16.56 -16.08
N GLU A 287 0.11 16.68 -16.68
CA GLU A 287 0.65 17.96 -17.19
C GLU A 287 -0.33 18.76 -18.08
N LYS A 288 -1.22 18.06 -18.82
CA LYS A 288 -2.16 18.72 -19.74
C LYS A 288 -3.62 18.77 -19.27
N GLN A 289 -3.96 18.06 -18.20
CA GLN A 289 -5.37 17.92 -17.81
C GLN A 289 -5.83 18.95 -16.77
N TYR A 290 -4.91 19.55 -16.05
CA TYR A 290 -5.21 20.49 -14.99
C TYR A 290 -4.34 21.73 -15.15
N ASP A 291 -4.93 22.91 -14.99
CA ASP A 291 -4.22 24.17 -14.67
C ASP A 291 -3.49 24.05 -13.32
N ALA A 292 -2.90 22.89 -13.07
CA ALA A 292 -2.18 22.59 -11.85
C ALA A 292 -0.99 23.54 -11.79
N LYS A 293 -0.99 24.41 -10.79
CA LYS A 293 0.14 25.29 -10.45
C LYS A 293 1.40 24.48 -10.09
N GLU A 294 1.27 23.17 -9.95
CA GLU A 294 2.35 22.19 -9.77
C GLU A 294 2.51 21.42 -11.08
N THR A 295 3.65 21.59 -11.72
CA THR A 295 4.00 20.89 -12.96
C THR A 295 4.49 19.48 -12.64
N PHE A 296 3.74 18.45 -13.07
CA PHE A 296 4.14 17.03 -12.96
C PHE A 296 5.04 16.57 -14.12
N ASN A 297 5.92 17.42 -14.59
CA ASN A 297 6.79 17.15 -15.73
C ASN A 297 8.23 16.78 -15.34
N SER A 298 8.55 16.75 -14.06
CA SER A 298 9.86 16.35 -13.56
C SER A 298 9.78 15.10 -12.70
N ILE A 299 10.54 14.06 -13.09
CA ILE A 299 10.69 12.82 -12.32
C ILE A 299 11.95 12.81 -11.45
N GLU A 300 12.57 13.97 -11.21
CA GLU A 300 13.81 14.10 -10.42
C GLU A 300 13.72 13.39 -9.08
N ASN A 301 12.62 13.62 -8.35
CA ASN A 301 12.38 13.08 -7.03
C ASN A 301 11.34 11.94 -7.02
N ALA A 302 10.82 11.54 -8.18
CA ALA A 302 9.80 10.50 -8.23
C ALA A 302 10.37 9.15 -7.76
N VAL A 303 9.67 8.51 -6.83
CA VAL A 303 9.99 7.17 -6.34
C VAL A 303 9.21 6.13 -7.12
N VAL A 304 7.89 6.31 -7.24
CA VAL A 304 7.02 5.47 -8.05
C VAL A 304 6.12 6.38 -8.88
N ILE A 305 6.18 6.23 -10.19
CA ILE A 305 5.30 6.95 -11.12
C ILE A 305 4.12 6.07 -11.53
N ARG A 306 3.02 6.72 -11.89
CA ARG A 306 1.87 6.10 -12.53
C ARG A 306 1.78 6.57 -13.98
N CYS A 307 1.69 5.61 -14.91
CA CYS A 307 1.80 5.87 -16.35
C CYS A 307 0.45 5.93 -17.08
N GLU A 308 -0.65 5.48 -16.46
CA GLU A 308 -1.99 5.36 -17.09
C GLU A 308 -1.95 4.81 -18.52
N LEU A 309 -1.30 3.66 -18.69
CA LEU A 309 -1.03 3.06 -20.00
C LEU A 309 -2.29 2.70 -20.82
N SER A 310 -3.45 2.62 -20.15
CA SER A 310 -4.75 2.51 -20.83
C SER A 310 -5.20 3.81 -21.49
N ALA A 311 -4.61 4.94 -21.10
CA ALA A 311 -4.95 6.25 -21.63
C ALA A 311 -4.11 6.61 -22.87
N LYS A 312 -4.05 5.76 -23.90
CA LYS A 312 -3.56 6.11 -25.26
C LYS A 312 -4.21 7.38 -25.84
N LYS A 313 -5.03 8.06 -25.04
CA LYS A 313 -5.74 9.31 -25.36
C LYS A 313 -5.06 10.58 -24.85
N ILE A 314 -4.07 10.46 -23.98
CA ILE A 314 -3.27 11.60 -23.56
C ILE A 314 -2.27 11.79 -24.68
N GLY A 315 -2.35 12.91 -25.39
CA GLY A 315 -1.64 13.15 -26.65
C GLY A 315 -0.22 12.57 -26.66
N GLU A 316 0.16 11.96 -27.77
CA GLU A 316 1.40 11.18 -27.97
C GLU A 316 2.69 11.91 -27.57
N ASP A 317 2.60 13.17 -27.16
CA ASP A 317 3.73 14.08 -26.93
C ASP A 317 4.11 14.31 -25.46
N TRP A 318 3.37 13.77 -24.49
CA TRP A 318 3.63 14.08 -23.08
C TRP A 318 5.06 13.68 -22.63
N HIS A 319 5.60 12.59 -23.17
CA HIS A 319 6.93 12.10 -22.88
C HIS A 319 8.05 13.04 -23.39
N ARG A 320 7.76 13.93 -24.34
CA ARG A 320 8.75 14.87 -24.91
C ARG A 320 9.13 15.97 -23.96
N HIS A 321 8.28 16.24 -22.97
CA HIS A 321 8.47 17.29 -21.98
C HIS A 321 8.94 16.76 -20.61
N LEU A 322 9.10 15.42 -20.50
CA LEU A 322 9.49 14.79 -19.25
C LEU A 322 10.95 15.11 -18.92
N ALA A 323 11.18 15.81 -17.81
CA ALA A 323 12.51 16.15 -17.29
C ALA A 323 12.91 15.19 -16.16
N GLY A 324 14.22 14.98 -15.98
CA GLY A 324 14.75 14.15 -14.89
C GLY A 324 16.11 13.53 -15.20
N PRO A 325 16.58 12.60 -14.36
CA PRO A 325 17.84 11.91 -14.57
C PRO A 325 17.90 11.22 -15.94
N PRO A 326 18.98 11.40 -16.71
CA PRO A 326 19.05 10.92 -18.10
C PRO A 326 18.87 9.41 -18.25
N ASP A 327 19.37 8.62 -17.31
CA ASP A 327 19.22 7.16 -17.27
C ASP A 327 17.77 6.72 -17.11
N LYS A 328 17.04 7.35 -16.18
CA LYS A 328 15.61 7.09 -15.95
C LYS A 328 14.76 7.51 -17.16
N ILE A 329 15.06 8.68 -17.74
CA ILE A 329 14.37 9.14 -18.95
C ILE A 329 14.64 8.19 -20.14
N ALA A 330 15.88 7.74 -20.32
CA ALA A 330 16.22 6.78 -21.36
C ALA A 330 15.47 5.44 -21.16
N TRP A 331 15.45 4.93 -19.93
CA TRP A 331 14.75 3.71 -19.58
C TRP A 331 13.25 3.81 -19.87
N LEU A 332 12.60 4.91 -19.46
CA LEU A 332 11.18 5.14 -19.72
C LEU A 332 10.87 5.24 -21.21
N LYS A 333 11.71 5.95 -21.99
CA LYS A 333 11.53 6.08 -23.44
C LYS A 333 11.61 4.72 -24.15
N GLU A 334 12.57 3.90 -23.78
CA GLU A 334 12.74 2.58 -24.40
C GLU A 334 11.56 1.64 -24.11
N ARG A 335 10.93 1.74 -22.94
CA ARG A 335 9.94 0.75 -22.46
C ARG A 335 8.49 1.20 -22.53
N LEU A 336 8.24 2.50 -22.47
CA LEU A 336 6.88 3.04 -22.52
C LEU A 336 6.53 3.65 -23.88
N PHE A 337 7.53 4.12 -24.62
CA PHE A 337 7.32 4.93 -25.83
C PHE A 337 8.00 4.29 -27.05
N LYS A 338 7.89 2.97 -27.20
CA LYS A 338 8.34 2.31 -28.43
C LYS A 338 7.62 2.95 -29.61
N GLU A 339 8.37 3.69 -30.44
CA GLU A 339 7.93 4.22 -31.74
C GLU A 339 7.59 3.09 -32.70
#